data_217bbed2bc233e46c018438ce02e5030
#
_entry.id   217bbed2bc233e46c018438ce02e5030
#
_cell.length_a   1.000
_cell.length_b   1.000
_cell.length_c   1.000
_cell.angle_alpha   90.00
_cell.angle_beta   90.00
_cell.angle_gamma   90.00
#
_symmetry.space_group_name_H-M   'P 1'
#
loop_
_entity.id
_entity.type
_entity.pdbx_description
1 polymer ?
#
loop_
_entity_poly.entity_id
_entity_poly.type
_entity_poly.pdbx_seq_one_letter_code
_entity_poly.pdbx_strand_id
1 'polypeptide(L)'
;MNYKEIEETLNQYNDWNITSISDDGRVNSQDSEGFVCEKINSILGITKIKTSNREKYDLYIKGGEDLKIVEPSSFTNTISFTKLAKMLNLKGNNNNSIFDSYQTKKNNGELKLVEDYVIVFLNKQTKKITIASLTELPEECIAVNPSNCIQTKIPTNRVERTQDEKFELVHNLFIDYINKRILTPAKNWEKLING
;
A
#
# COMPACT_ATOMS: atom_id res chain seq x y z
N MET A 1 -5.06 -14.14 17.02
CA MET A 1 -5.65 -12.79 16.95
C MET A 1 -5.89 -12.44 15.47
N ASN A 2 -7.10 -12.05 15.08
CA ASN A 2 -7.39 -11.52 13.74
C ASN A 2 -7.10 -10.00 13.69
N TYR A 3 -7.11 -9.38 12.49
CA TYR A 3 -6.81 -7.94 12.38
C TYR A 3 -7.79 -7.04 13.12
N LYS A 4 -9.05 -7.44 13.26
CA LYS A 4 -10.06 -6.69 14.02
C LYS A 4 -9.72 -6.67 15.52
N GLU A 5 -9.36 -7.82 16.09
CA GLU A 5 -8.92 -7.93 17.48
C GLU A 5 -7.64 -7.11 17.73
N ILE A 6 -6.71 -7.12 16.78
CA ILE A 6 -5.48 -6.32 16.84
C ILE A 6 -5.81 -4.83 16.83
N GLU A 7 -6.69 -4.39 15.93
CA GLU A 7 -7.15 -3.02 15.82
C GLU A 7 -7.85 -2.55 17.12
N GLU A 8 -8.73 -3.36 17.66
CA GLU A 8 -9.41 -3.11 18.95
C GLU A 8 -8.39 -2.98 20.10
N THR A 9 -7.39 -3.87 20.15
CA THR A 9 -6.32 -3.81 21.15
C THR A 9 -5.51 -2.53 21.02
N LEU A 10 -5.06 -2.17 19.82
CA LEU A 10 -4.27 -0.98 19.56
C LEU A 10 -5.04 0.31 19.84
N ASN A 11 -6.36 0.32 19.60
CA ASN A 11 -7.22 1.47 19.83
C ASN A 11 -7.56 1.73 21.31
N GLN A 12 -7.15 0.85 22.22
CA GLN A 12 -7.17 1.12 23.67
C GLN A 12 -6.07 2.11 24.09
N TYR A 13 -5.06 2.32 23.24
CA TYR A 13 -3.95 3.23 23.49
C TYR A 13 -4.16 4.54 22.74
N ASN A 14 -4.08 5.67 23.43
CA ASN A 14 -4.31 7.00 22.85
C ASN A 14 -3.02 7.82 22.69
N ASP A 15 -1.93 7.38 23.30
CA ASP A 15 -0.66 8.10 23.30
C ASP A 15 0.26 7.58 22.18
N TRP A 16 0.02 8.06 20.97
CA TRP A 16 0.81 7.74 19.78
C TRP A 16 1.88 8.78 19.47
N ASN A 17 2.15 9.69 20.33
CA ASN A 17 3.23 10.70 20.32
C ASN A 17 3.82 11.03 18.94
N ILE A 18 2.96 11.51 18.03
CA ILE A 18 3.32 11.90 16.67
C ILE A 18 3.79 13.35 16.75
N THR A 19 5.08 13.56 17.01
CA THR A 19 5.68 14.91 17.04
C THR A 19 6.20 15.24 15.65
N SER A 20 5.85 16.42 15.13
CA SER A 20 6.55 16.95 13.97
C SER A 20 7.86 17.58 14.44
N ILE A 21 8.98 17.01 14.04
CA ILE A 21 10.32 17.45 14.43
C ILE A 21 10.89 18.47 13.41
N SER A 22 10.31 18.53 12.22
CA SER A 22 10.79 19.32 11.09
C SER A 22 9.64 19.81 10.20
N ASP A 23 9.83 20.91 9.49
CA ASP A 23 8.91 21.39 8.45
C ASP A 23 8.95 20.50 7.19
N ASP A 24 9.96 19.63 7.05
CA ASP A 24 10.01 18.62 6.01
C ASP A 24 9.16 17.40 6.39
N GLY A 25 8.02 17.24 5.72
CA GLY A 25 7.08 16.15 5.95
C GLY A 25 7.66 14.73 5.73
N ARG A 26 8.78 14.59 5.00
CA ARG A 26 9.44 13.30 4.78
C ARG A 26 10.27 12.87 5.98
N VAL A 27 11.00 13.80 6.59
CA VAL A 27 11.79 13.55 7.80
C VAL A 27 10.86 13.20 8.96
N ASN A 28 9.80 13.98 9.15
CA ASN A 28 8.78 13.71 10.18
C ASN A 28 8.08 12.35 10.01
N SER A 29 7.88 11.91 8.77
CA SER A 29 7.25 10.63 8.46
C SER A 29 8.11 9.46 8.94
N GLN A 30 9.43 9.47 8.64
CA GLN A 30 10.31 8.35 8.98
C GLN A 30 10.49 8.17 10.50
N ASP A 31 10.71 9.24 11.23
CA ASP A 31 10.92 9.18 12.69
C ASP A 31 9.63 8.81 13.43
N SER A 32 8.50 9.37 12.99
CA SER A 32 7.19 9.05 13.55
C SER A 32 6.74 7.62 13.24
N GLU A 33 7.00 7.14 12.02
CA GLU A 33 6.69 5.75 11.63
C GLU A 33 7.52 4.76 12.46
N GLY A 34 8.81 5.01 12.65
CA GLY A 34 9.69 4.17 13.49
C GLY A 34 9.17 4.05 14.92
N PHE A 35 8.88 5.19 15.56
CA PHE A 35 8.35 5.22 16.94
C PHE A 35 7.02 4.47 17.06
N VAL A 36 6.09 4.68 16.11
CA VAL A 36 4.78 4.01 16.12
C VAL A 36 4.94 2.51 15.89
N CYS A 37 5.83 2.08 15.01
CA CYS A 37 6.14 0.67 14.81
C CYS A 37 6.68 -0.01 16.08
N GLU A 38 7.63 0.62 16.77
CA GLU A 38 8.16 0.11 18.02
C GLU A 38 7.08 -0.02 19.09
N LYS A 39 6.21 0.98 19.19
CA LYS A 39 5.09 0.97 20.15
C LYS A 39 4.07 -0.12 19.82
N ILE A 40 3.69 -0.29 18.56
CA ILE A 40 2.80 -1.40 18.12
C ILE A 40 3.42 -2.74 18.47
N ASN A 41 4.70 -2.94 18.15
CA ASN A 41 5.40 -4.18 18.46
C ASN A 41 5.45 -4.45 19.97
N SER A 42 5.68 -3.44 20.79
CA SER A 42 5.67 -3.55 22.25
C SER A 42 4.29 -3.93 22.80
N ILE A 43 3.22 -3.29 22.31
CA ILE A 43 1.84 -3.56 22.74
C ILE A 43 1.42 -4.99 22.39
N LEU A 44 1.78 -5.45 21.19
CA LEU A 44 1.40 -6.77 20.68
C LEU A 44 2.39 -7.88 21.08
N GLY A 45 3.48 -7.54 21.76
CA GLY A 45 4.52 -8.52 22.14
C GLY A 45 5.27 -9.12 20.94
N ILE A 46 5.43 -8.35 19.85
CA ILE A 46 6.10 -8.80 18.64
C ILE A 46 7.61 -8.56 18.78
N THR A 47 8.40 -9.60 18.48
CA THR A 47 9.86 -9.54 18.62
C THR A 47 10.58 -9.15 17.33
N LYS A 48 9.90 -9.22 16.19
CA LYS A 48 10.49 -8.86 14.91
C LYS A 48 10.25 -7.38 14.62
N ILE A 49 11.32 -6.60 14.69
CA ILE A 49 11.34 -5.17 14.36
C ILE A 49 12.04 -5.00 13.01
N LYS A 50 11.60 -4.05 12.20
CA LYS A 50 12.29 -3.62 10.99
C LYS A 50 13.69 -3.13 11.36
N THR A 51 14.72 -3.82 10.87
CA THR A 51 16.12 -3.52 11.20
C THR A 51 16.83 -2.70 10.14
N SER A 52 16.22 -2.51 8.98
CA SER A 52 16.81 -1.71 7.89
C SER A 52 15.75 -1.13 6.94
N ASN A 53 16.10 -0.04 6.26
CA ASN A 53 15.27 0.58 5.21
C ASN A 53 15.07 -0.30 3.96
N ARG A 54 15.71 -1.47 3.90
CA ARG A 54 15.58 -2.45 2.80
C ARG A 54 14.53 -3.51 3.09
N GLU A 55 13.97 -3.56 4.29
CA GLU A 55 12.92 -4.52 4.60
C GLU A 55 11.63 -4.19 3.84
N LYS A 56 10.93 -5.24 3.43
CA LYS A 56 9.76 -5.16 2.56
C LYS A 56 8.57 -4.47 3.25
N TYR A 57 8.47 -4.62 4.57
CA TYR A 57 7.36 -4.13 5.38
C TYR A 57 7.83 -3.33 6.59
N ASP A 58 6.98 -2.45 7.09
CA ASP A 58 7.26 -1.66 8.29
C ASP A 58 6.96 -2.46 9.57
N LEU A 59 5.98 -3.35 9.51
CA LEU A 59 5.52 -4.18 10.61
C LEU A 59 5.47 -5.66 10.19
N TYR A 60 5.51 -6.55 11.19
CA TYR A 60 5.41 -8.00 11.00
C TYR A 60 4.42 -8.59 12.01
N ILE A 61 3.17 -8.12 11.98
CA ILE A 61 2.13 -8.56 12.89
C ILE A 61 1.67 -9.99 12.55
N LYS A 62 1.33 -10.20 11.28
CA LYS A 62 0.88 -11.54 10.79
C LYS A 62 1.66 -12.02 9.57
N GLY A 63 2.06 -11.15 8.70
CA GLY A 63 2.73 -11.55 7.47
C GLY A 63 3.63 -10.48 6.86
N GLY A 64 3.39 -9.25 7.27
CA GLY A 64 4.07 -8.06 6.81
C GLY A 64 3.04 -6.99 6.44
N GLU A 65 3.05 -5.90 7.17
CA GLU A 65 2.12 -4.78 7.05
C GLU A 65 2.90 -3.47 6.89
N ASP A 66 2.38 -2.56 6.07
CA ASP A 66 2.92 -1.21 5.94
C ASP A 66 2.17 -0.25 6.86
N LEU A 67 2.90 0.56 7.61
CA LEU A 67 2.34 1.64 8.42
C LEU A 67 2.18 2.91 7.60
N LYS A 68 1.04 3.58 7.74
CA LYS A 68 0.79 4.91 7.16
C LYS A 68 0.17 5.84 8.19
N ILE A 69 0.88 6.91 8.50
CA ILE A 69 0.41 7.97 9.41
C ILE A 69 -0.19 9.08 8.56
N VAL A 70 -1.51 9.25 8.60
CA VAL A 70 -2.24 10.05 7.62
C VAL A 70 -3.32 10.95 8.22
N GLU A 71 -3.61 12.05 7.53
CA GLU A 71 -4.80 12.84 7.77
C GLU A 71 -6.04 12.11 7.24
N PRO A 72 -7.22 12.22 7.86
CA PRO A 72 -8.39 11.40 7.55
C PRO A 72 -8.84 11.42 6.09
N SER A 73 -8.74 12.57 5.42
CA SER A 73 -9.19 12.77 4.04
C SER A 73 -8.08 12.72 3.00
N SER A 74 -6.83 12.54 3.44
CA SER A 74 -5.67 12.67 2.56
C SER A 74 -5.26 11.33 1.97
N PHE A 75 -4.98 11.32 0.68
CA PHE A 75 -4.32 10.20 0.01
C PHE A 75 -2.83 10.18 0.34
N THR A 76 -2.30 9.01 0.62
CA THR A 76 -0.87 8.79 0.84
C THR A 76 -0.34 7.73 -0.12
N ASN A 77 0.92 7.86 -0.54
CA ASN A 77 1.60 6.87 -1.35
C ASN A 77 1.77 5.58 -0.55
N THR A 78 1.21 4.48 -1.05
CA THR A 78 1.12 3.25 -0.26
C THR A 78 1.80 2.08 -0.95
N ILE A 79 1.44 1.78 -2.21
CA ILE A 79 1.89 0.57 -2.88
C ILE A 79 2.66 0.94 -4.14
N SER A 80 3.94 0.57 -4.21
CA SER A 80 4.74 0.73 -5.42
C SER A 80 4.27 -0.21 -6.53
N PHE A 81 4.57 0.14 -7.80
CA PHE A 81 4.26 -0.70 -8.95
C PHE A 81 4.84 -2.12 -8.81
N THR A 82 6.06 -2.24 -8.29
CA THR A 82 6.69 -3.54 -8.06
C THR A 82 5.96 -4.39 -7.01
N LYS A 83 5.45 -3.76 -5.95
CA LYS A 83 4.65 -4.46 -4.93
C LYS A 83 3.30 -4.90 -5.54
N LEU A 84 2.64 -4.02 -6.29
CA LEU A 84 1.39 -4.34 -6.99
C LEU A 84 1.57 -5.50 -7.98
N ALA A 85 2.67 -5.49 -8.75
CA ALA A 85 3.02 -6.58 -9.67
C ALA A 85 3.23 -7.92 -8.93
N LYS A 86 3.85 -7.91 -7.76
CA LYS A 86 4.02 -9.12 -6.93
C LYS A 86 2.69 -9.69 -6.45
N MET A 87 1.70 -8.84 -6.12
CA MET A 87 0.36 -9.32 -5.76
C MET A 87 -0.27 -10.17 -6.87
N LEU A 88 0.03 -9.85 -8.14
CA LEU A 88 -0.38 -10.60 -9.32
C LEU A 88 0.61 -11.73 -9.71
N ASN A 89 1.52 -12.09 -8.81
CA ASN A 89 2.57 -13.09 -9.08
C ASN A 89 3.46 -12.76 -10.28
N LEU A 90 3.65 -11.47 -10.60
CA LEU A 90 4.55 -11.04 -11.68
C LEU A 90 5.99 -10.97 -11.18
N LYS A 91 6.91 -11.37 -12.04
CA LYS A 91 8.36 -11.36 -11.74
C LYS A 91 9.01 -10.16 -12.45
N GLY A 92 10.01 -9.58 -11.82
CA GLY A 92 10.80 -8.50 -12.40
C GLY A 92 11.13 -7.40 -11.39
N ASN A 93 12.24 -6.70 -11.67
CA ASN A 93 12.72 -5.60 -10.83
C ASN A 93 12.59 -4.23 -11.53
N ASN A 94 12.19 -4.23 -12.80
CA ASN A 94 11.96 -3.05 -13.62
C ASN A 94 10.71 -3.24 -14.49
N ASN A 95 10.25 -2.17 -15.11
CA ASN A 95 9.01 -2.18 -15.88
C ASN A 95 9.04 -3.21 -17.02
N ASN A 96 10.14 -3.31 -17.77
CA ASN A 96 10.22 -4.24 -18.90
C ASN A 96 10.06 -5.70 -18.44
N SER A 97 10.82 -6.12 -17.44
CA SER A 97 10.73 -7.48 -16.91
C SER A 97 9.36 -7.81 -16.29
N ILE A 98 8.71 -6.83 -15.68
CA ILE A 98 7.34 -6.98 -15.18
C ILE A 98 6.35 -7.13 -16.33
N PHE A 99 6.51 -6.37 -17.44
CA PHE A 99 5.67 -6.49 -18.62
C PHE A 99 5.83 -7.84 -19.31
N ASP A 100 7.06 -8.31 -19.50
CA ASP A 100 7.32 -9.62 -20.08
C ASP A 100 6.67 -10.73 -19.26
N SER A 101 6.80 -10.64 -17.93
CA SER A 101 6.13 -11.55 -17.01
C SER A 101 4.60 -11.49 -17.13
N TYR A 102 4.04 -10.26 -17.24
CA TYR A 102 2.60 -10.07 -17.41
C TYR A 102 2.10 -10.70 -18.70
N GLN A 103 2.75 -10.41 -19.84
CA GLN A 103 2.35 -10.97 -21.15
C GLN A 103 2.41 -12.50 -21.15
N THR A 104 3.50 -13.07 -20.63
CA THR A 104 3.64 -14.52 -20.53
C THR A 104 2.51 -15.14 -19.72
N LYS A 105 2.26 -14.63 -18.51
CA LYS A 105 1.21 -15.17 -17.63
C LYS A 105 -0.20 -14.96 -18.18
N LYS A 106 -0.45 -13.82 -18.82
CA LYS A 106 -1.74 -13.53 -19.47
C LYS A 106 -2.01 -14.53 -20.58
N ASN A 107 -1.04 -14.77 -21.46
CA ASN A 107 -1.18 -15.70 -22.59
C ASN A 107 -1.37 -17.16 -22.11
N ASN A 108 -0.80 -17.52 -20.97
CA ASN A 108 -0.93 -18.86 -20.39
C ASN A 108 -2.17 -19.01 -19.49
N GLY A 109 -2.94 -17.96 -19.23
CA GLY A 109 -4.04 -18.01 -18.26
C GLY A 109 -3.60 -18.17 -16.80
N GLU A 110 -2.37 -17.75 -16.47
CA GLU A 110 -1.74 -17.95 -15.16
C GLU A 110 -1.83 -16.70 -14.25
N LEU A 111 -2.46 -15.62 -14.72
CA LEU A 111 -2.64 -14.43 -13.90
C LEU A 111 -3.58 -14.74 -12.74
N LYS A 112 -3.11 -14.43 -11.53
CA LYS A 112 -3.89 -14.62 -10.30
C LYS A 112 -3.40 -13.72 -9.19
N LEU A 113 -4.27 -13.39 -8.26
CA LEU A 113 -3.90 -12.77 -7.00
C LEU A 113 -3.29 -13.83 -6.08
N VAL A 114 -2.06 -13.61 -5.60
CA VAL A 114 -1.35 -14.57 -4.74
C VAL A 114 -1.11 -14.04 -3.34
N GLU A 115 -1.13 -12.73 -3.15
CA GLU A 115 -1.02 -12.09 -1.84
C GLU A 115 -1.88 -10.83 -1.80
N ASP A 116 -2.37 -10.46 -0.63
CA ASP A 116 -2.99 -9.17 -0.40
C ASP A 116 -2.01 -8.23 0.30
N TYR A 117 -2.27 -6.94 0.25
CA TYR A 117 -1.40 -5.93 0.82
C TYR A 117 -2.09 -5.26 1.99
N VAL A 118 -1.59 -5.49 3.19
CA VAL A 118 -2.19 -4.99 4.43
C VAL A 118 -1.55 -3.67 4.85
N ILE A 119 -2.40 -2.72 5.19
CA ILE A 119 -2.04 -1.37 5.58
C ILE A 119 -2.56 -1.11 7.00
N VAL A 120 -1.68 -0.62 7.85
CA VAL A 120 -2.02 -0.12 9.18
C VAL A 120 -2.06 1.40 9.07
N PHE A 121 -3.23 1.98 9.09
CA PHE A 121 -3.43 3.43 9.09
C PHE A 121 -3.47 3.95 10.52
N LEU A 122 -2.65 4.94 10.83
CA LEU A 122 -2.79 5.76 12.04
C LEU A 122 -3.31 7.14 11.66
N ASN A 123 -4.51 7.44 12.12
CA ASN A 123 -5.14 8.74 11.92
C ASN A 123 -4.45 9.80 12.81
N LYS A 124 -3.88 10.84 12.21
CA LYS A 124 -3.17 11.91 12.93
C LYS A 124 -4.05 12.70 13.89
N GLN A 125 -5.32 12.90 13.53
CA GLN A 125 -6.26 13.70 14.33
C GLN A 125 -6.86 12.90 15.49
N THR A 126 -7.45 11.75 15.17
CA THR A 126 -8.16 10.93 16.17
C THR A 126 -7.25 10.00 16.95
N LYS A 127 -6.00 9.83 16.52
CA LYS A 127 -5.04 8.88 17.07
C LYS A 127 -5.53 7.42 17.03
N LYS A 128 -6.47 7.12 16.16
CA LYS A 128 -7.00 5.76 15.98
C LYS A 128 -6.30 5.02 14.86
N ILE A 129 -6.16 3.73 15.07
CA ILE A 129 -5.64 2.77 14.09
C ILE A 129 -6.79 2.11 13.36
N THR A 130 -6.63 1.95 12.04
CA THR A 130 -7.48 1.14 11.18
C THR A 130 -6.58 0.20 10.38
N ILE A 131 -6.89 -1.09 10.37
CA ILE A 131 -6.13 -2.10 9.62
C ILE A 131 -7.01 -2.63 8.50
N ALA A 132 -6.57 -2.48 7.25
CA ALA A 132 -7.30 -2.99 6.10
C ALA A 132 -6.34 -3.51 5.03
N SER A 133 -6.75 -4.54 4.30
CA SER A 133 -6.03 -4.92 3.08
C SER A 133 -6.45 -4.03 1.91
N LEU A 134 -5.61 -3.93 0.87
CA LEU A 134 -5.93 -3.17 -0.33
C LEU A 134 -7.27 -3.60 -0.92
N THR A 135 -7.53 -4.91 -0.91
CA THR A 135 -8.75 -5.48 -1.50
C THR A 135 -9.99 -5.31 -0.62
N GLU A 136 -9.84 -4.83 0.61
CA GLU A 136 -10.96 -4.45 1.49
C GLU A 136 -11.27 -2.94 1.42
N LEU A 137 -10.43 -2.14 0.75
CA LEU A 137 -10.69 -0.71 0.63
C LEU A 137 -11.83 -0.43 -0.36
N PRO A 138 -12.76 0.49 -0.04
CA PRO A 138 -13.66 1.06 -1.02
C PRO A 138 -12.91 1.74 -2.17
N GLU A 139 -13.46 1.76 -3.37
CA GLU A 139 -12.79 2.32 -4.54
C GLU A 139 -12.46 3.82 -4.37
N GLU A 140 -13.31 4.58 -3.71
CA GLU A 140 -13.07 5.99 -3.38
C GLU A 140 -11.92 6.21 -2.39
N CYS A 141 -11.41 5.13 -1.78
CA CYS A 141 -10.23 5.15 -0.92
C CYS A 141 -8.94 4.77 -1.66
N ILE A 142 -9.00 4.53 -2.97
CA ILE A 142 -7.87 4.09 -3.79
C ILE A 142 -7.71 5.06 -4.96
N ALA A 143 -6.47 5.46 -5.26
CA ALA A 143 -6.16 6.28 -6.42
C ALA A 143 -4.84 5.84 -7.06
N VAL A 144 -4.76 5.93 -8.38
CA VAL A 144 -3.51 5.69 -9.11
C VAL A 144 -2.79 7.01 -9.34
N ASN A 145 -1.66 7.17 -8.66
CA ASN A 145 -0.74 8.28 -8.89
C ASN A 145 0.26 7.91 -10.00
N PRO A 146 0.23 8.58 -11.17
CA PRO A 146 1.11 8.25 -12.28
C PRO A 146 2.60 8.50 -11.97
N SER A 147 2.92 9.31 -10.98
CA SER A 147 4.31 9.62 -10.63
C SER A 147 4.98 8.52 -9.81
N ASN A 148 4.25 7.82 -8.94
CA ASN A 148 4.88 6.97 -7.93
C ASN A 148 4.22 5.59 -7.73
N CYS A 149 2.90 5.53 -7.45
CA CYS A 149 2.31 4.31 -6.89
C CYS A 149 0.78 4.40 -6.80
N ILE A 150 0.20 3.36 -6.23
CA ILE A 150 -1.16 3.41 -5.72
C ILE A 150 -1.17 4.21 -4.42
N GLN A 151 -2.06 5.17 -4.36
CA GLN A 151 -2.35 5.95 -3.16
C GLN A 151 -3.60 5.42 -2.49
N THR A 152 -3.61 5.47 -1.16
CA THR A 152 -4.78 5.09 -0.37
C THR A 152 -5.07 6.15 0.70
N LYS A 153 -6.30 6.17 1.18
CA LYS A 153 -6.72 6.94 2.37
C LYS A 153 -7.43 6.02 3.37
N ILE A 154 -7.58 6.50 4.60
CA ILE A 154 -8.26 5.72 5.66
C ILE A 154 -9.69 5.41 5.21
N PRO A 155 -10.11 4.14 5.21
CA PRO A 155 -11.48 3.78 4.88
C PRO A 155 -12.42 4.07 6.05
N THR A 156 -13.65 4.47 5.75
CA THR A 156 -14.74 4.59 6.75
C THR A 156 -15.42 3.25 7.00
N ASN A 157 -15.38 2.35 6.02
CA ASN A 157 -15.90 1.00 6.06
C ASN A 157 -14.99 0.08 5.24
N ARG A 158 -15.09 -1.21 5.45
CA ARG A 158 -14.42 -2.23 4.63
C ARG A 158 -15.43 -2.85 3.68
N VAL A 159 -14.96 -3.26 2.50
CA VAL A 159 -15.76 -3.98 1.49
C VAL A 159 -15.34 -5.44 1.48
N GLU A 160 -16.30 -6.31 1.63
CA GLU A 160 -16.08 -7.74 1.41
C GLU A 160 -16.12 -8.02 -0.09
N ARG A 161 -15.10 -8.71 -0.59
CA ARG A 161 -14.97 -9.10 -2.00
C ARG A 161 -14.68 -10.59 -2.12
N THR A 162 -15.27 -11.22 -3.10
CA THR A 162 -14.89 -12.58 -3.53
C THR A 162 -13.45 -12.59 -4.04
N GLN A 163 -12.87 -13.76 -4.21
CA GLN A 163 -11.49 -13.89 -4.73
C GLN A 163 -11.35 -13.32 -6.15
N ASP A 164 -12.36 -13.48 -6.97
CA ASP A 164 -12.39 -12.96 -8.34
C ASP A 164 -12.49 -11.42 -8.35
N GLU A 165 -13.35 -10.83 -7.53
CA GLU A 165 -13.46 -9.38 -7.39
C GLU A 165 -12.17 -8.75 -6.83
N LYS A 166 -11.49 -9.43 -5.91
CA LYS A 166 -10.17 -9.01 -5.42
C LYS A 166 -9.13 -9.02 -6.53
N PHE A 167 -9.10 -10.07 -7.32
CA PHE A 167 -8.21 -10.17 -8.48
C PHE A 167 -8.50 -9.06 -9.49
N GLU A 168 -9.76 -8.85 -9.85
CA GLU A 168 -10.18 -7.81 -10.78
C GLU A 168 -9.77 -6.42 -10.31
N LEU A 169 -9.98 -6.09 -9.04
CA LEU A 169 -9.56 -4.81 -8.47
C LEU A 169 -8.05 -4.60 -8.65
N VAL A 170 -7.23 -5.56 -8.22
CA VAL A 170 -5.76 -5.43 -8.28
C VAL A 170 -5.27 -5.41 -9.73
N HIS A 171 -5.87 -6.21 -10.61
CA HIS A 171 -5.56 -6.23 -12.03
C HIS A 171 -5.91 -4.90 -12.71
N ASN A 172 -7.07 -4.34 -12.43
CA ASN A 172 -7.48 -3.04 -12.95
C ASN A 172 -6.57 -1.91 -12.48
N LEU A 173 -6.16 -1.90 -11.21
CA LEU A 173 -5.18 -0.94 -10.70
C LEU A 173 -3.82 -1.07 -11.41
N PHE A 174 -3.39 -2.30 -11.68
CA PHE A 174 -2.17 -2.56 -12.44
C PHE A 174 -2.25 -2.01 -13.88
N ILE A 175 -3.33 -2.28 -14.58
CA ILE A 175 -3.56 -1.78 -15.95
C ILE A 175 -3.69 -0.25 -15.97
N ASP A 176 -4.40 0.33 -15.00
CA ASP A 176 -4.58 1.78 -14.91
C ASP A 176 -3.25 2.51 -14.64
N TYR A 177 -2.40 1.93 -13.80
CA TYR A 177 -1.04 2.45 -13.57
C TYR A 177 -0.22 2.45 -14.88
N ILE A 178 -0.24 1.35 -15.64
CA ILE A 178 0.43 1.24 -16.93
C ILE A 178 -0.08 2.31 -17.90
N ASN A 179 -1.38 2.44 -18.02
CA ASN A 179 -2.02 3.40 -18.91
C ASN A 179 -1.59 4.84 -18.57
N LYS A 180 -1.66 5.22 -17.31
CA LYS A 180 -1.36 6.58 -16.85
C LYS A 180 0.14 6.91 -16.91
N ARG A 181 1.00 5.96 -16.54
CA ARG A 181 2.44 6.24 -16.42
C ARG A 181 3.22 6.02 -17.70
N ILE A 182 2.83 5.10 -18.53
CA ILE A 182 3.62 4.64 -19.66
C ILE A 182 2.96 4.99 -20.98
N LEU A 183 1.74 4.48 -21.21
CA LEU A 183 1.11 4.59 -22.51
C LEU A 183 0.66 6.03 -22.83
N THR A 184 0.11 6.75 -21.90
CA THR A 184 -0.34 8.14 -22.12
C THR A 184 0.84 9.08 -22.42
N PRO A 185 1.93 9.08 -21.63
CA PRO A 185 3.13 9.84 -22.00
C PRO A 185 3.72 9.45 -23.35
N ALA A 186 3.81 8.16 -23.66
CA ALA A 186 4.34 7.70 -24.95
C ALA A 186 3.53 8.24 -26.14
N LYS A 187 2.20 8.15 -26.07
CA LYS A 187 1.32 8.72 -27.11
C LYS A 187 1.45 10.24 -27.25
N ASN A 188 1.68 10.95 -26.15
CA ASN A 188 1.90 12.39 -26.19
C ASN A 188 3.23 12.76 -26.87
N TRP A 189 4.29 11.98 -26.60
CA TRP A 189 5.58 12.14 -27.29
C TRP A 189 5.46 11.83 -28.80
N GLU A 190 4.76 10.76 -29.16
CA GLU A 190 4.49 10.40 -30.55
C GLU A 190 3.82 11.55 -31.33
N LYS A 191 2.82 12.19 -30.71
CA LYS A 191 2.15 13.37 -31.31
C LYS A 191 3.07 14.57 -31.47
N LEU A 192 4.02 14.78 -30.53
CA LEU A 192 4.97 15.89 -30.62
C LEU A 192 6.05 15.67 -31.70
N ILE A 193 6.39 14.40 -31.97
CA ILE A 193 7.42 14.06 -32.98
C ILE A 193 6.84 14.06 -34.40
N ASN A 194 5.57 13.62 -34.54
CA ASN A 194 4.92 13.40 -35.84
C ASN A 194 3.94 14.54 -36.26
N GLY A 195 3.74 15.55 -35.43
CA GLY A 195 2.93 16.75 -35.70
C GLY A 195 3.77 17.93 -36.00
#